data_6792a0027e2ede61b258b331d8bb208d
#
_entry.id   6792a0027e2ede61b258b331d8bb208d
#
_cell.length_a   1.000
_cell.length_b   1.000
_cell.length_c   1.000
_cell.angle_alpha   90.00
_cell.angle_beta   90.00
_cell.angle_gamma   90.00
#
_symmetry.space_group_name_H-M   'P 1'
#
loop_
_entity.id
_entity.type
_entity.pdbx_description
1 polymer ?
#
loop_
_entity_poly.entity_id
_entity_poly.type
_entity_poly.pdbx_seq_one_letter_code
_entity_poly.pdbx_strand_id
1 'polypeptide(L)'
;MTRGVTVRPDNSHHHTSSGNVLRLALAANAVLLVVQVIGALAFSSLALLADAGHQGSDVVALLIAVVAQVVATRAPSDNYTFGLRRAEVMGALLNAVMLLAVAAWVVVEASRRIGDPPEVSGWGVLVLGAAGLLVNGGCALLLHRSADRSLNVRGAALHLMGDAAGSVGVVVAGVAVVLWSA
;
A
#
# COMPACT_ATOMS: atom_id res chain seq x y z
N MET A 1 11.43 33.60 -45.59
CA MET A 1 11.32 33.44 -44.14
C MET A 1 10.64 32.10 -43.86
N THR A 2 11.43 31.04 -43.69
CA THR A 2 10.95 29.67 -43.40
C THR A 2 10.94 29.48 -41.88
N ARG A 3 9.74 29.35 -41.30
CA ARG A 3 9.59 29.01 -39.88
C ARG A 3 9.99 27.54 -39.65
N GLY A 4 11.08 27.35 -38.93
CA GLY A 4 11.50 26.03 -38.48
C GLY A 4 10.46 25.45 -37.50
N VAL A 5 9.90 24.31 -37.87
CA VAL A 5 9.07 23.48 -36.99
C VAL A 5 10.03 22.79 -36.01
N THR A 6 10.07 23.24 -34.78
CA THR A 6 10.75 22.52 -33.69
C THR A 6 9.92 21.29 -33.33
N VAL A 7 10.38 20.12 -33.75
CA VAL A 7 9.84 18.83 -33.27
C VAL A 7 10.19 18.70 -31.79
N ARG A 8 9.17 18.66 -30.96
CA ARG A 8 9.34 18.32 -29.53
C ARG A 8 9.83 16.88 -29.43
N PRO A 9 10.84 16.59 -28.59
CA PRO A 9 11.27 15.22 -28.36
C PRO A 9 10.16 14.40 -27.75
N ASP A 10 10.01 13.20 -28.27
CA ASP A 10 9.02 12.19 -27.91
C ASP A 10 9.20 11.74 -26.46
N ASN A 11 8.24 12.06 -25.57
CA ASN A 11 8.23 11.68 -24.16
C ASN A 11 7.65 10.26 -23.92
N SER A 12 7.54 9.42 -24.94
CA SER A 12 6.89 8.11 -24.87
C SER A 12 7.61 7.06 -23.99
N HIS A 13 8.91 7.24 -23.75
CA HIS A 13 9.69 6.26 -22.99
C HIS A 13 9.55 6.37 -21.47
N HIS A 14 9.01 7.47 -20.94
CA HIS A 14 8.90 7.67 -19.49
C HIS A 14 7.66 7.03 -18.85
N HIS A 15 6.58 6.85 -19.61
CA HIS A 15 5.33 6.29 -19.10
C HIS A 15 5.37 4.78 -18.87
N THR A 16 6.18 4.02 -19.61
CA THR A 16 6.30 2.56 -19.50
C THR A 16 7.05 2.12 -18.23
N SER A 17 8.06 2.90 -17.81
CA SER A 17 8.85 2.56 -16.61
C SER A 17 8.03 2.69 -15.32
N SER A 18 7.23 3.74 -15.17
CA SER A 18 6.41 4.01 -13.99
C SER A 18 5.26 3.02 -13.83
N GLY A 19 4.64 2.60 -14.93
CA GLY A 19 3.60 1.58 -14.91
C GLY A 19 4.11 0.23 -14.41
N ASN A 20 5.33 -0.13 -14.76
CA ASN A 20 5.95 -1.35 -14.29
C ASN A 20 6.32 -1.28 -12.81
N VAL A 21 6.82 -0.13 -12.32
CA VAL A 21 7.11 0.07 -10.90
C VAL A 21 5.84 0.02 -10.06
N LEU A 22 4.74 0.61 -10.54
CA LEU A 22 3.45 0.57 -9.83
C LEU A 22 2.87 -0.86 -9.76
N ARG A 23 2.99 -1.63 -10.85
CA ARG A 23 2.59 -3.06 -10.86
C ARG A 23 3.48 -3.91 -9.95
N LEU A 24 4.78 -3.64 -9.90
CA LEU A 24 5.71 -4.28 -8.99
C LEU A 24 5.34 -3.97 -7.54
N ALA A 25 5.05 -2.72 -7.22
CA ALA A 25 4.58 -2.31 -5.89
C ALA A 25 3.29 -3.04 -5.50
N LEU A 26 2.30 -3.11 -6.40
CA LEU A 26 1.07 -3.86 -6.18
C LEU A 26 1.35 -5.35 -5.91
N ALA A 27 2.18 -5.99 -6.73
CA ALA A 27 2.50 -7.40 -6.56
C ALA A 27 3.25 -7.67 -5.23
N ALA A 28 4.24 -6.83 -4.90
CA ALA A 28 5.00 -6.95 -3.66
C ALA A 28 4.10 -6.76 -2.42
N ASN A 29 3.20 -5.77 -2.45
CA ASN A 29 2.26 -5.52 -1.36
C ASN A 29 1.19 -6.63 -1.24
N ALA A 30 0.72 -7.20 -2.36
CA ALA A 30 -0.21 -8.33 -2.33
C ALA A 30 0.43 -9.59 -1.71
N VAL A 31 1.70 -9.87 -2.06
CA VAL A 31 2.45 -10.99 -1.44
C VAL A 31 2.67 -10.72 0.04
N LEU A 32 3.08 -9.50 0.41
CA LEU A 32 3.27 -9.11 1.81
C LEU A 32 1.98 -9.28 2.61
N LEU A 33 0.84 -8.84 2.08
CA LEU A 33 -0.47 -9.03 2.70
C LEU A 33 -0.75 -10.50 3.03
N VAL A 34 -0.54 -11.41 2.06
CA VAL A 34 -0.75 -12.84 2.28
C VAL A 34 0.16 -13.37 3.39
N VAL A 35 1.44 -13.02 3.36
CA VAL A 35 2.42 -13.42 4.37
C VAL A 35 2.05 -12.86 5.75
N GLN A 36 1.63 -11.60 5.83
CA GLN A 36 1.20 -10.96 7.09
C GLN A 36 -0.06 -11.60 7.67
N VAL A 37 -1.06 -11.92 6.85
CA VAL A 37 -2.28 -12.61 7.30
C VAL A 37 -1.92 -13.99 7.88
N ILE A 38 -1.12 -14.78 7.17
CA ILE A 38 -0.68 -16.09 7.64
C ILE A 38 0.12 -15.96 8.93
N GLY A 39 1.06 -15.02 9.00
CA GLY A 39 1.87 -14.78 10.19
C GLY A 39 1.06 -14.25 11.38
N ALA A 40 0.10 -13.35 11.13
CA ALA A 40 -0.80 -12.84 12.17
C ALA A 40 -1.59 -13.96 12.84
N LEU A 41 -2.09 -14.90 12.05
CA LEU A 41 -2.81 -16.07 12.55
C LEU A 41 -1.87 -17.06 13.26
N ALA A 42 -0.72 -17.35 12.67
CA ALA A 42 0.26 -18.30 13.23
C ALA A 42 0.87 -17.81 14.56
N PHE A 43 1.10 -16.51 14.68
CA PHE A 43 1.71 -15.90 15.88
C PHE A 43 0.68 -15.28 16.84
N SER A 44 -0.62 -15.45 16.59
CA SER A 44 -1.72 -14.88 17.39
C SER A 44 -1.58 -13.36 17.63
N SER A 45 -0.92 -12.64 16.71
CA SER A 45 -0.59 -11.22 16.85
C SER A 45 -1.71 -10.32 16.30
N LEU A 46 -2.39 -9.62 17.22
CA LEU A 46 -3.39 -8.61 16.86
C LEU A 46 -2.76 -7.42 16.12
N ALA A 47 -1.53 -7.04 16.47
CA ALA A 47 -0.82 -5.97 15.81
C ALA A 47 -0.56 -6.30 14.32
N LEU A 48 -0.08 -7.53 14.02
CA LEU A 48 0.09 -8.00 12.64
C LEU A 48 -1.23 -8.10 11.90
N LEU A 49 -2.30 -8.47 12.58
CA LEU A 49 -3.61 -8.59 11.96
C LEU A 49 -4.23 -7.22 11.64
N ALA A 50 -4.00 -6.23 12.50
CA ALA A 50 -4.37 -4.84 12.25
C ALA A 50 -3.57 -4.26 11.06
N ASP A 51 -2.27 -4.53 11.02
CA ASP A 51 -1.38 -4.14 9.92
C ASP A 51 -1.80 -4.81 8.59
N ALA A 52 -2.10 -6.11 8.61
CA ALA A 52 -2.64 -6.82 7.45
C ALA A 52 -4.00 -6.26 6.97
N GLY A 53 -4.87 -5.83 7.88
CA GLY A 53 -6.12 -5.17 7.55
C GLY A 53 -5.91 -3.82 6.84
N HIS A 54 -4.98 -3.03 7.33
CA HIS A 54 -4.55 -1.79 6.66
C HIS A 54 -3.93 -2.10 5.30
N GLN A 55 -2.96 -3.01 5.25
CA GLN A 55 -2.31 -3.46 4.02
C GLN A 55 -3.31 -3.95 2.95
N GLY A 56 -4.40 -4.60 3.35
CA GLY A 56 -5.47 -5.01 2.44
C GLY A 56 -6.12 -3.84 1.72
N SER A 57 -6.36 -2.73 2.44
CA SER A 57 -6.88 -1.51 1.85
C SER A 57 -5.89 -0.86 0.88
N ASP A 58 -4.59 -0.96 1.17
CA ASP A 58 -3.52 -0.39 0.36
C ASP A 58 -3.35 -1.14 -0.96
N VAL A 59 -3.46 -2.46 -0.92
CA VAL A 59 -3.52 -3.30 -2.12
C VAL A 59 -4.69 -2.90 -3.02
N VAL A 60 -5.86 -2.61 -2.45
CA VAL A 60 -7.01 -2.10 -3.21
C VAL A 60 -6.72 -0.72 -3.81
N ALA A 61 -6.13 0.20 -3.04
CA ALA A 61 -5.75 1.53 -3.52
C ALA A 61 -4.72 1.46 -4.66
N LEU A 62 -3.69 0.63 -4.53
CA LEU A 62 -2.70 0.39 -5.59
C LEU A 62 -3.32 -0.27 -6.83
N LEU A 63 -4.27 -1.19 -6.66
CA LEU A 63 -4.99 -1.80 -7.78
C LEU A 63 -5.79 -0.74 -8.55
N ILE A 64 -6.51 0.14 -7.84
CA ILE A 64 -7.23 1.25 -8.45
C ILE A 64 -6.25 2.16 -9.23
N ALA A 65 -5.09 2.48 -8.66
CA ALA A 65 -4.07 3.29 -9.31
C ALA A 65 -3.52 2.63 -10.59
N VAL A 66 -3.26 1.31 -10.57
CA VAL A 66 -2.84 0.55 -11.76
C VAL A 66 -3.93 0.55 -12.84
N VAL A 67 -5.18 0.32 -12.45
CA VAL A 67 -6.32 0.33 -13.39
C VAL A 67 -6.48 1.73 -13.99
N ALA A 68 -6.45 2.77 -13.18
CA ALA A 68 -6.53 4.16 -13.65
C ALA A 68 -5.43 4.49 -14.66
N GLN A 69 -4.20 4.03 -14.40
CA GLN A 69 -3.08 4.25 -15.33
C GLN A 69 -3.27 3.49 -16.65
N VAL A 70 -3.73 2.23 -16.59
CA VAL A 70 -4.03 1.44 -17.81
C VAL A 70 -5.12 2.09 -18.65
N VAL A 71 -6.16 2.63 -18.00
CA VAL A 71 -7.26 3.29 -18.70
C VAL A 71 -6.82 4.64 -19.28
N ALA A 72 -5.98 5.40 -18.56
CA ALA A 72 -5.46 6.67 -19.03
C ALA A 72 -4.57 6.54 -20.29
N THR A 73 -3.98 5.36 -20.54
CA THR A 73 -3.19 5.09 -21.75
C THR A 73 -4.05 4.69 -22.97
N ARG A 74 -5.36 4.47 -22.79
CA ARG A 74 -6.28 4.17 -23.89
C ARG A 74 -6.76 5.47 -24.53
N ALA A 75 -6.92 5.44 -25.88
CA ALA A 75 -7.44 6.59 -26.62
C ALA A 75 -8.81 7.04 -26.05
N PRO A 76 -9.05 8.35 -25.92
CA PRO A 76 -10.32 8.86 -25.47
C PRO A 76 -11.46 8.35 -26.36
N SER A 77 -12.46 7.74 -25.78
CA SER A 77 -13.72 7.40 -26.47
C SER A 77 -14.80 8.30 -25.89
N ASP A 78 -15.66 8.84 -26.76
CA ASP A 78 -16.66 9.86 -26.47
C ASP A 78 -17.66 9.49 -25.34
N ASN A 79 -17.68 8.24 -24.90
CA ASN A 79 -18.64 7.73 -23.94
C ASN A 79 -18.12 7.62 -22.47
N TYR A 80 -16.86 7.98 -22.17
CA TYR A 80 -16.27 7.69 -20.84
C TYR A 80 -15.77 8.89 -20.04
N THR A 81 -16.10 10.11 -20.43
CA THR A 81 -15.53 11.34 -19.85
C THR A 81 -15.90 11.59 -18.37
N PHE A 82 -16.98 11.00 -17.83
CA PHE A 82 -17.45 11.22 -16.44
C PHE A 82 -17.44 9.97 -15.55
N GLY A 83 -17.34 8.75 -16.10
CA GLY A 83 -17.46 7.49 -15.35
C GLY A 83 -16.30 7.20 -14.39
N LEU A 84 -15.08 7.54 -14.78
CA LEU A 84 -13.86 7.22 -14.03
C LEU A 84 -13.70 8.01 -12.73
N ARG A 85 -14.09 9.29 -12.69
CA ARG A 85 -14.08 10.09 -11.45
C ARG A 85 -15.00 9.55 -10.38
N ARG A 86 -16.17 9.01 -10.77
CA ARG A 86 -17.11 8.38 -9.82
C ARG A 86 -16.56 7.07 -9.27
N ALA A 87 -15.91 6.26 -10.09
CA ALA A 87 -15.28 5.02 -9.65
C ALA A 87 -14.14 5.28 -8.65
N GLU A 88 -13.34 6.33 -8.86
CA GLU A 88 -12.28 6.74 -7.94
C GLU A 88 -12.85 7.16 -6.57
N VAL A 89 -13.90 7.98 -6.55
CA VAL A 89 -14.57 8.41 -5.31
C VAL A 89 -15.22 7.21 -4.60
N MET A 90 -15.87 6.32 -5.34
CA MET A 90 -16.46 5.10 -4.76
C MET A 90 -15.40 4.16 -4.20
N GLY A 91 -14.26 4.02 -4.89
CA GLY A 91 -13.11 3.26 -4.40
C GLY A 91 -12.56 3.84 -3.10
N ALA A 92 -12.36 5.15 -3.04
CA ALA A 92 -11.89 5.84 -1.84
C ALA A 92 -12.89 5.70 -0.66
N LEU A 93 -14.19 5.79 -0.94
CA LEU A 93 -15.23 5.59 0.09
C LEU A 93 -15.23 4.15 0.61
N LEU A 94 -15.16 3.16 -0.29
CA LEU A 94 -15.09 1.75 0.10
C LEU A 94 -13.87 1.49 0.96
N ASN A 95 -12.71 2.03 0.57
CA ASN A 95 -11.48 1.93 1.34
C ASN A 95 -11.63 2.53 2.75
N ALA A 96 -12.19 3.72 2.87
CA ALA A 96 -12.43 4.37 4.17
C ALA A 96 -13.37 3.52 5.06
N VAL A 97 -14.43 2.94 4.50
CA VAL A 97 -15.35 2.05 5.23
C VAL A 97 -14.64 0.77 5.69
N MET A 98 -13.81 0.17 4.83
CA MET A 98 -13.03 -1.02 5.19
C MET A 98 -12.05 -0.72 6.34
N LEU A 99 -11.31 0.39 6.28
CA LEU A 99 -10.40 0.81 7.35
C LEU A 99 -11.15 1.04 8.68
N LEU A 100 -12.31 1.68 8.62
CA LEU A 100 -13.13 1.89 9.82
C LEU A 100 -13.61 0.57 10.41
N ALA A 101 -14.04 -0.37 9.57
CA ALA A 101 -14.46 -1.71 10.02
C ALA A 101 -13.30 -2.49 10.66
N VAL A 102 -12.10 -2.45 10.06
CA VAL A 102 -10.89 -3.08 10.63
C VAL A 102 -10.53 -2.42 11.96
N ALA A 103 -10.53 -1.09 12.05
CA ALA A 103 -10.24 -0.39 13.30
C ALA A 103 -11.23 -0.74 14.41
N ALA A 104 -12.52 -0.77 14.12
CA ALA A 104 -13.56 -1.16 15.08
C ALA A 104 -13.36 -2.61 15.56
N TRP A 105 -13.07 -3.52 14.62
CA TRP A 105 -12.82 -4.92 14.97
C TRP A 105 -11.58 -5.08 15.84
N VAL A 106 -10.47 -4.38 15.54
CA VAL A 106 -9.23 -4.38 16.35
C VAL A 106 -9.50 -3.89 17.77
N VAL A 107 -10.29 -2.83 17.94
CA VAL A 107 -10.66 -2.31 19.28
C VAL A 107 -11.44 -3.35 20.07
N VAL A 108 -12.42 -4.02 19.45
CA VAL A 108 -13.21 -5.08 20.09
C VAL A 108 -12.32 -6.26 20.49
N GLU A 109 -11.45 -6.70 19.59
CA GLU A 109 -10.56 -7.83 19.83
C GLU A 109 -9.49 -7.49 20.90
N ALA A 110 -8.92 -6.28 20.86
CA ALA A 110 -8.00 -5.81 21.91
C ALA A 110 -8.70 -5.79 23.29
N SER A 111 -9.95 -5.33 23.34
CA SER A 111 -10.73 -5.30 24.58
C SER A 111 -10.96 -6.71 25.16
N ARG A 112 -11.17 -7.70 24.29
CA ARG A 112 -11.32 -9.11 24.71
C ARG A 112 -10.02 -9.69 25.28
N ARG A 113 -8.86 -9.30 24.70
CA ARG A 113 -7.54 -9.80 25.11
C ARG A 113 -6.99 -9.18 26.39
N ILE A 114 -7.62 -8.13 26.93
CA ILE A 114 -7.22 -7.53 28.22
C ILE A 114 -7.39 -8.55 29.38
N GLY A 115 -8.44 -9.39 29.29
CA GLY A 115 -8.73 -10.38 30.35
C GLY A 115 -7.95 -11.70 30.23
N ASP A 116 -7.57 -12.07 29.02
CA ASP A 116 -6.85 -13.31 28.71
C ASP A 116 -5.90 -13.08 27.52
N PRO A 117 -4.71 -12.48 27.75
CA PRO A 117 -3.78 -12.15 26.68
C PRO A 117 -3.15 -13.42 26.10
N PRO A 118 -3.27 -13.65 24.78
CA PRO A 118 -2.59 -14.77 24.11
C PRO A 118 -1.08 -14.59 24.12
N GLU A 119 -0.34 -15.69 24.11
CA GLU A 119 1.10 -15.65 23.89
C GLU A 119 1.40 -15.13 22.49
N VAL A 120 2.19 -14.07 22.39
CA VAL A 120 2.58 -13.44 21.13
C VAL A 120 4.06 -13.71 20.86
N SER A 121 4.38 -14.27 19.68
CA SER A 121 5.76 -14.43 19.27
C SER A 121 6.40 -13.08 18.90
N GLY A 122 7.18 -12.49 19.79
CA GLY A 122 7.86 -11.22 19.56
C GLY A 122 8.78 -11.26 18.34
N TRP A 123 9.48 -12.37 18.12
CA TRP A 123 10.33 -12.57 16.93
C TRP A 123 9.51 -12.63 15.62
N GLY A 124 8.36 -13.30 15.63
CA GLY A 124 7.46 -13.34 14.48
C GLY A 124 6.97 -11.94 14.09
N VAL A 125 6.52 -11.16 15.08
CA VAL A 125 6.08 -9.76 14.89
C VAL A 125 7.21 -8.90 14.36
N LEU A 126 8.42 -9.02 14.93
CA LEU A 126 9.60 -8.25 14.53
C LEU A 126 10.00 -8.54 13.07
N VAL A 127 10.09 -9.81 12.69
CA VAL A 127 10.50 -10.22 11.34
C VAL A 127 9.48 -9.74 10.30
N LEU A 128 8.18 -9.91 10.57
CA LEU A 128 7.13 -9.51 9.62
C LEU A 128 6.98 -7.98 9.55
N GLY A 129 7.13 -7.27 10.67
CA GLY A 129 7.16 -5.81 10.69
C GLY A 129 8.36 -5.26 9.90
N ALA A 130 9.55 -5.87 10.07
CA ALA A 130 10.73 -5.51 9.30
C ALA A 130 10.55 -5.79 7.79
N ALA A 131 9.91 -6.91 7.43
CA ALA A 131 9.59 -7.21 6.03
C ALA A 131 8.63 -6.16 5.44
N GLY A 132 7.58 -5.75 6.18
CA GLY A 132 6.67 -4.67 5.79
C GLY A 132 7.41 -3.36 5.56
N LEU A 133 8.27 -2.97 6.50
CA LEU A 133 9.08 -1.75 6.39
C LEU A 133 9.99 -1.77 5.15
N LEU A 134 10.65 -2.89 4.86
CA LEU A 134 11.53 -3.03 3.70
C LEU A 134 10.75 -2.98 2.38
N VAL A 135 9.62 -3.67 2.29
CA VAL A 135 8.78 -3.69 1.07
C VAL A 135 8.18 -2.31 0.83
N ASN A 136 7.49 -1.73 1.81
CA ASN A 136 6.81 -0.44 1.65
C ASN A 136 7.82 0.69 1.46
N GLY A 137 8.87 0.75 2.28
CA GLY A 137 9.94 1.73 2.15
C GLY A 137 10.71 1.61 0.84
N GLY A 138 11.02 0.37 0.42
CA GLY A 138 11.66 0.10 -0.86
C GLY A 138 10.81 0.52 -2.06
N CYS A 139 9.53 0.16 -2.08
CA CYS A 139 8.59 0.58 -3.12
C CYS A 139 8.39 2.10 -3.14
N ALA A 140 8.25 2.73 -1.98
CA ALA A 140 8.15 4.19 -1.87
C ALA A 140 9.37 4.89 -2.47
N LEU A 141 10.58 4.40 -2.15
CA LEU A 141 11.83 4.94 -2.66
C LEU A 141 11.96 4.76 -4.19
N LEU A 142 11.56 3.61 -4.73
CA LEU A 142 11.57 3.35 -6.17
C LEU A 142 10.59 4.27 -6.90
N LEU A 143 9.37 4.46 -6.38
CA LEU A 143 8.39 5.38 -6.96
C LEU A 143 8.84 6.84 -6.85
N HIS A 144 9.43 7.23 -5.71
CA HIS A 144 9.95 8.59 -5.51
C HIS A 144 11.10 8.93 -6.48
N ARG A 145 11.94 7.93 -6.81
CA ARG A 145 13.05 8.06 -7.77
C ARG A 145 12.62 7.94 -9.22
N SER A 146 11.38 7.53 -9.51
CA SER A 146 10.89 7.44 -10.88
C SER A 146 10.86 8.83 -11.53
N ALA A 147 11.12 8.89 -12.84
CA ALA A 147 11.07 10.13 -13.60
C ALA A 147 9.64 10.65 -13.80
N ASP A 148 8.64 9.82 -13.57
CA ASP A 148 7.24 10.17 -13.67
C ASP A 148 6.80 10.97 -12.44
N ARG A 149 6.40 12.21 -12.67
CA ARG A 149 5.91 13.12 -11.63
C ARG A 149 4.39 13.26 -11.63
N SER A 150 3.67 12.30 -12.23
CA SER A 150 2.21 12.29 -12.18
C SER A 150 1.68 12.27 -10.75
N LEU A 151 0.51 12.87 -10.53
CA LEU A 151 -0.12 12.91 -9.21
C LEU A 151 -0.40 11.51 -8.68
N ASN A 152 -0.69 10.56 -9.58
CA ASN A 152 -0.94 9.16 -9.23
C ASN A 152 0.31 8.48 -8.63
N VAL A 153 1.48 8.64 -9.29
CA VAL A 153 2.76 8.08 -8.80
C VAL A 153 3.20 8.74 -7.50
N ARG A 154 3.03 10.07 -7.38
CA ARG A 154 3.35 10.78 -6.13
C ARG A 154 2.43 10.39 -4.99
N GLY A 155 1.13 10.23 -5.27
CA GLY A 155 0.15 9.75 -4.30
C GLY A 155 0.50 8.36 -3.79
N ALA A 156 0.81 7.41 -4.70
CA ALA A 156 1.23 6.07 -4.35
C ALA A 156 2.54 6.06 -3.53
N ALA A 157 3.53 6.89 -3.88
CA ALA A 157 4.77 6.99 -3.11
C ALA A 157 4.54 7.50 -1.67
N LEU A 158 3.72 8.55 -1.51
CA LEU A 158 3.37 9.09 -0.19
C LEU A 158 2.59 8.09 0.66
N HIS A 159 1.68 7.34 0.05
CA HIS A 159 0.93 6.28 0.71
C HIS A 159 1.86 5.21 1.26
N LEU A 160 2.74 4.63 0.41
CA LEU A 160 3.71 3.64 0.83
C LEU A 160 4.73 4.16 1.88
N MET A 161 5.01 5.46 1.90
CA MET A 161 5.80 6.07 2.98
C MET A 161 5.03 6.07 4.31
N GLY A 162 3.72 6.31 4.28
CA GLY A 162 2.84 6.18 5.45
C GLY A 162 2.84 4.75 6.01
N ASP A 163 2.74 3.75 5.12
CA ASP A 163 2.74 2.33 5.48
C ASP A 163 4.09 1.89 6.08
N ALA A 164 5.20 2.39 5.50
CA ALA A 164 6.52 2.16 6.08
C ALA A 164 6.63 2.76 7.50
N ALA A 165 6.05 3.93 7.73
CA ALA A 165 6.02 4.52 9.07
C ALA A 165 5.15 3.69 10.04
N GLY A 166 4.02 3.13 9.59
CA GLY A 166 3.20 2.18 10.36
C GLY A 166 3.99 0.91 10.71
N SER A 167 4.73 0.35 9.75
CA SER A 167 5.57 -0.83 9.95
C SER A 167 6.69 -0.59 11.00
N VAL A 168 7.18 0.64 11.15
CA VAL A 168 8.09 0.99 12.27
C VAL A 168 7.40 0.74 13.62
N GLY A 169 6.12 1.09 13.76
CA GLY A 169 5.34 0.81 14.97
C GLY A 169 5.26 -0.69 15.28
N VAL A 170 5.06 -1.53 14.26
CA VAL A 170 5.04 -3.00 14.39
C VAL A 170 6.40 -3.53 14.83
N VAL A 171 7.50 -3.02 14.24
CA VAL A 171 8.87 -3.37 14.65
C VAL A 171 9.12 -3.01 16.11
N VAL A 172 8.74 -1.81 16.53
CA VAL A 172 8.89 -1.36 17.93
C VAL A 172 8.09 -2.25 18.87
N ALA A 173 6.86 -2.62 18.51
CA ALA A 173 6.05 -3.55 19.29
C ALA A 173 6.71 -4.93 19.39
N GLY A 174 7.24 -5.47 18.28
CA GLY A 174 7.98 -6.73 18.25
C GLY A 174 9.21 -6.72 19.17
N VAL A 175 10.01 -5.64 19.12
CA VAL A 175 11.16 -5.45 20.02
C VAL A 175 10.71 -5.40 21.49
N ALA A 176 9.65 -4.66 21.78
CA ALA A 176 9.14 -4.56 23.15
C ALA A 176 8.72 -5.94 23.68
N VAL A 177 8.01 -6.75 22.89
CA VAL A 177 7.63 -8.11 23.28
C VAL A 177 8.86 -9.00 23.51
N VAL A 178 9.85 -8.97 22.61
CA VAL A 178 11.08 -9.75 22.76
C VAL A 178 11.83 -9.38 24.04
N LEU A 179 11.94 -8.09 24.36
CA LEU A 179 12.65 -7.63 25.57
C LEU A 179 11.88 -7.92 26.85
N TRP A 180 10.54 -8.00 26.79
CA TRP A 180 9.71 -8.26 27.98
C TRP A 180 9.56 -9.75 28.27
N SER A 181 9.73 -10.60 27.26
CA SER A 181 9.69 -12.06 27.37
C SER A 181 11.05 -12.71 27.65
N ALA A 182 12.12 -11.91 27.72
CA ALA A 182 13.49 -12.34 28.07
C ALA A 182 13.76 -12.14 29.57
#